data_ef2419ce3631ea09cd5f70ce63c60eb6
#
_entry.id   ef2419ce3631ea09cd5f70ce63c60eb6
#
_cell.length_a   1.000
_cell.length_b   1.000
_cell.length_c   1.000
_cell.angle_alpha   90.00
_cell.angle_beta   90.00
_cell.angle_gamma   90.00
#
_symmetry.space_group_name_H-M   'P 1'
#
loop_
_entity.id
_entity.type
_entity.pdbx_description
1 polymer ?
#
loop_
_entity_poly.entity_id
_entity_poly.type
_entity_poly.pdbx_seq_one_letter_code
_entity_poly.pdbx_strand_id
1 'polypeptide(L)'
;MSKEILKLENIEKKYSGSVEELHIINNLSFSVEEGEFISILGRSGSGKSTLLNIMGLLDRVDSGKIFIGGQEVDKLSEEERDKIKNQMIGFVFQFHYLLPEFTALENVMLPALLNNFDKKLEIEKRAKELLEKVGLGERENHKPSQLSGGEKQRVAIARALINSPKILLADEPTGNLDEETSEMIFKILKDINKNEKQTIIVVTHSKDLAEISDKQLYLKKGVLVEK
;
A
#
# COMPACT_ATOMS: atom_id res chain seq x y z
N MET A 1 -7.30 -18.74 -15.74
CA MET A 1 -6.51 -18.93 -14.52
C MET A 1 -6.06 -17.54 -14.09
N SER A 2 -6.41 -17.13 -12.91
CA SER A 2 -5.92 -15.89 -12.30
C SER A 2 -4.39 -15.97 -12.17
N LYS A 3 -3.72 -14.83 -12.30
CA LYS A 3 -2.27 -14.76 -12.29
C LYS A 3 -1.79 -14.31 -10.92
N GLU A 4 -0.91 -15.07 -10.28
CA GLU A 4 -0.25 -14.62 -9.05
C GLU A 4 0.52 -13.32 -9.32
N ILE A 5 0.20 -12.26 -8.57
CA ILE A 5 0.88 -10.97 -8.67
C ILE A 5 1.94 -10.78 -7.58
N LEU A 6 1.70 -11.33 -6.40
CA LEU A 6 2.62 -11.35 -5.27
C LEU A 6 2.69 -12.76 -4.70
N LYS A 7 3.90 -13.24 -4.42
CA LYS A 7 4.12 -14.50 -3.72
C LYS A 7 5.27 -14.38 -2.73
N LEU A 8 5.04 -14.84 -1.53
CA LEU A 8 6.02 -14.99 -0.47
C LEU A 8 6.23 -16.48 -0.21
N GLU A 9 7.47 -16.93 -0.15
CA GLU A 9 7.83 -18.33 0.14
C GLU A 9 8.78 -18.43 1.31
N ASN A 10 8.35 -19.07 2.39
CA ASN A 10 9.12 -19.38 3.59
C ASN A 10 9.83 -18.15 4.18
N ILE A 11 9.12 -17.02 4.25
CA ILE A 11 9.67 -15.75 4.74
C ILE A 11 9.95 -15.84 6.23
N GLU A 12 11.17 -15.45 6.61
CA GLU A 12 11.55 -15.17 7.98
C GLU A 12 12.00 -13.72 8.14
N LYS A 13 11.61 -13.12 9.26
CA LYS A 13 12.07 -11.80 9.67
C LYS A 13 12.29 -11.73 11.17
N LYS A 14 13.48 -11.29 11.54
CA LYS A 14 13.92 -11.10 12.92
C LYS A 14 14.46 -9.68 13.10
N TYR A 15 14.34 -9.17 14.29
CA TYR A 15 15.05 -7.97 14.70
C TYR A 15 15.94 -8.28 15.90
N SER A 16 17.19 -7.84 15.84
CA SER A 16 18.13 -7.98 16.95
C SER A 16 17.69 -7.05 18.08
N GLY A 17 17.20 -7.62 19.18
CA GLY A 17 16.98 -6.90 20.43
C GLY A 17 18.25 -6.83 21.27
N SER A 18 18.25 -6.00 22.31
CA SER A 18 19.40 -5.86 23.23
C SER A 18 19.63 -7.12 24.10
N VAL A 19 18.66 -8.00 24.22
CA VAL A 19 18.72 -9.19 25.09
C VAL A 19 18.39 -10.47 24.31
N GLU A 20 17.41 -10.44 23.39
CA GLU A 20 16.97 -11.60 22.61
C GLU A 20 16.61 -11.21 21.18
N GLU A 21 16.74 -12.16 20.23
CA GLU A 21 16.19 -12.01 18.87
C GLU A 21 14.66 -12.05 18.90
N LEU A 22 14.03 -11.05 18.33
CA LEU A 22 12.58 -11.01 18.20
C LEU A 22 12.16 -11.54 16.83
N HIS A 23 11.61 -12.73 16.79
CA HIS A 23 11.04 -13.32 15.57
C HIS A 23 9.68 -12.68 15.28
N ILE A 24 9.59 -11.90 14.21
CA ILE A 24 8.38 -11.19 13.80
C ILE A 24 7.58 -11.99 12.78
N ILE A 25 8.26 -12.55 11.77
CA ILE A 25 7.66 -13.39 10.75
C ILE A 25 8.36 -14.76 10.80
N ASN A 26 7.57 -15.82 10.79
CA ASN A 26 8.05 -17.18 11.01
C ASN A 26 7.57 -18.09 9.87
N ASN A 27 8.48 -18.47 8.97
CA ASN A 27 8.24 -19.42 7.87
C ASN A 27 6.90 -19.15 7.13
N LEU A 28 6.65 -17.86 6.82
CA LEU A 28 5.38 -17.42 6.25
C LEU A 28 5.39 -17.62 4.73
N SER A 29 4.39 -18.34 4.23
CA SER A 29 4.12 -18.44 2.79
C SER A 29 2.72 -17.95 2.49
N PHE A 30 2.59 -17.17 1.41
CA PHE A 30 1.35 -16.48 1.06
C PHE A 30 1.37 -16.03 -0.39
N SER A 31 0.26 -16.12 -1.09
CA SER A 31 0.13 -15.58 -2.46
C SER A 31 -1.13 -14.76 -2.63
N VAL A 32 -1.08 -13.83 -3.59
CA VAL A 32 -2.14 -12.90 -3.97
C VAL A 32 -2.31 -12.95 -5.47
N GLU A 33 -3.54 -13.08 -5.93
CA GLU A 33 -3.90 -13.04 -7.35
C GLU A 33 -4.19 -11.61 -7.82
N GLU A 34 -4.03 -11.35 -9.14
CA GLU A 34 -4.38 -10.05 -9.72
C GLU A 34 -5.86 -9.73 -9.47
N GLY A 35 -6.14 -8.54 -8.94
CA GLY A 35 -7.48 -8.02 -8.68
C GLY A 35 -8.08 -8.45 -7.35
N GLU A 36 -7.40 -9.26 -6.52
CA GLU A 36 -7.89 -9.57 -5.17
C GLU A 36 -7.82 -8.36 -4.25
N PHE A 37 -8.81 -8.25 -3.37
CA PHE A 37 -8.78 -7.34 -2.23
C PHE A 37 -8.63 -8.16 -0.93
N ILE A 38 -7.48 -8.04 -0.27
CA ILE A 38 -7.12 -8.84 0.90
C ILE A 38 -6.94 -7.94 2.12
N SER A 39 -7.53 -8.34 3.24
CA SER A 39 -7.30 -7.73 4.55
C SER A 39 -6.49 -8.63 5.45
N ILE A 40 -5.42 -8.08 6.04
CA ILE A 40 -4.59 -8.75 7.05
C ILE A 40 -4.86 -8.11 8.41
N LEU A 41 -5.53 -8.87 9.27
CA LEU A 41 -5.87 -8.47 10.62
C LEU A 41 -4.85 -9.00 11.63
N GLY A 42 -4.79 -8.37 12.79
CA GLY A 42 -3.95 -8.83 13.89
C GLY A 42 -3.86 -7.81 15.00
N ARG A 43 -3.43 -8.25 16.19
CA ARG A 43 -3.22 -7.36 17.34
C ARG A 43 -2.09 -6.36 17.06
N SER A 44 -2.08 -5.24 17.79
CA SER A 44 -0.91 -4.34 17.79
C SER A 44 0.36 -5.14 18.12
N GLY A 45 1.44 -4.87 17.41
CA GLY A 45 2.71 -5.57 17.58
C GLY A 45 2.77 -7.00 16.98
N SER A 46 1.75 -7.45 16.24
CA SER A 46 1.78 -8.80 15.62
C SER A 46 2.68 -8.93 14.39
N GLY A 47 3.28 -7.83 13.90
CA GLY A 47 4.15 -7.81 12.72
C GLY A 47 3.46 -7.39 11.42
N LYS A 48 2.22 -6.85 11.46
CA LYS A 48 1.47 -6.45 10.25
C LYS A 48 2.22 -5.44 9.38
N SER A 49 2.69 -4.34 9.98
CA SER A 49 3.44 -3.31 9.24
C SER A 49 4.79 -3.85 8.75
N THR A 50 5.44 -4.75 9.50
CA THR A 50 6.65 -5.46 9.05
C THR A 50 6.36 -6.30 7.81
N LEU A 51 5.27 -7.08 7.82
CA LEU A 51 4.86 -7.88 6.68
C LEU A 51 4.51 -6.99 5.47
N LEU A 52 3.80 -5.88 5.70
CA LEU A 52 3.50 -4.92 4.65
C LEU A 52 4.77 -4.30 4.05
N ASN A 53 5.73 -3.92 4.90
CA ASN A 53 7.01 -3.38 4.46
C ASN A 53 7.83 -4.39 3.65
N ILE A 54 7.79 -5.67 4.02
CA ILE A 54 8.41 -6.75 3.25
C ILE A 54 7.74 -6.89 1.88
N MET A 55 6.40 -6.98 1.83
CA MET A 55 5.64 -7.05 0.57
C MET A 55 5.90 -5.83 -0.32
N GLY A 56 6.10 -4.68 0.30
CA GLY A 56 6.38 -3.42 -0.37
C GLY A 56 7.85 -3.17 -0.71
N LEU A 57 8.74 -4.11 -0.44
CA LEU A 57 10.19 -3.98 -0.63
C LEU A 57 10.83 -2.80 0.14
N LEU A 58 10.19 -2.35 1.22
CA LEU A 58 10.71 -1.32 2.14
C LEU A 58 11.64 -1.93 3.19
N ASP A 59 11.46 -3.22 3.48
CA ASP A 59 12.36 -3.98 4.36
C ASP A 59 12.85 -5.24 3.65
N ARG A 60 13.98 -5.78 4.10
CA ARG A 60 14.55 -7.03 3.61
C ARG A 60 14.13 -8.19 4.49
N VAL A 61 14.00 -9.35 3.91
CA VAL A 61 13.82 -10.61 4.62
C VAL A 61 15.18 -11.16 5.10
N ASP A 62 15.17 -11.95 6.16
CA ASP A 62 16.36 -12.66 6.61
C ASP A 62 16.52 -13.99 5.85
N SER A 63 15.38 -14.63 5.49
CA SER A 63 15.36 -15.79 4.59
C SER A 63 14.01 -15.88 3.87
N GLY A 64 13.95 -16.73 2.85
CA GLY A 64 12.78 -16.94 1.99
C GLY A 64 12.90 -16.21 0.67
N LYS A 65 11.82 -16.18 -0.11
CA LYS A 65 11.78 -15.57 -1.45
C LYS A 65 10.54 -14.73 -1.63
N ILE A 66 10.69 -13.63 -2.34
CA ILE A 66 9.60 -12.73 -2.74
C ILE A 66 9.51 -12.68 -4.25
N PHE A 67 8.29 -12.89 -4.77
CA PHE A 67 8.01 -12.76 -6.21
C PHE A 67 6.96 -11.67 -6.42
N ILE A 68 7.22 -10.74 -7.35
CA ILE A 68 6.27 -9.72 -7.81
C ILE A 68 6.14 -9.82 -9.31
N GLY A 69 4.90 -9.99 -9.80
CA GLY A 69 4.66 -10.20 -11.22
C GLY A 69 5.35 -11.43 -11.82
N GLY A 70 5.68 -12.43 -10.99
CA GLY A 70 6.42 -13.64 -11.36
C GLY A 70 7.95 -13.49 -11.35
N GLN A 71 8.49 -12.32 -11.02
CA GLN A 71 9.93 -12.08 -10.88
C GLN A 71 10.35 -12.22 -9.41
N GLU A 72 11.43 -12.99 -9.15
CA GLU A 72 12.08 -13.05 -7.83
C GLU A 72 12.80 -11.73 -7.56
N VAL A 73 12.48 -11.06 -6.43
CA VAL A 73 12.90 -9.68 -6.16
C VAL A 73 13.82 -9.52 -4.93
N ASP A 74 13.95 -10.55 -4.12
CA ASP A 74 14.80 -10.53 -2.91
C ASP A 74 16.30 -10.45 -3.24
N LYS A 75 16.71 -10.97 -4.39
CA LYS A 75 18.12 -10.99 -4.87
C LYS A 75 18.52 -9.80 -5.72
N LEU A 76 17.58 -8.93 -6.06
CA LEU A 76 17.83 -7.76 -6.91
C LEU A 76 18.70 -6.72 -6.18
N SER A 77 19.43 -5.94 -6.97
CA SER A 77 20.11 -4.74 -6.50
C SER A 77 19.10 -3.69 -5.97
N GLU A 78 19.55 -2.76 -5.14
CA GLU A 78 18.68 -1.68 -4.63
C GLU A 78 18.04 -0.88 -5.76
N GLU A 79 18.81 -0.56 -6.82
CA GLU A 79 18.30 0.19 -7.97
C GLU A 79 17.17 -0.56 -8.70
N GLU A 80 17.30 -1.87 -8.88
CA GLU A 80 16.25 -2.70 -9.50
C GLU A 80 15.03 -2.81 -8.61
N ARG A 81 15.23 -2.97 -7.30
CA ARG A 81 14.12 -2.97 -6.31
C ARG A 81 13.39 -1.65 -6.28
N ASP A 82 14.10 -0.51 -6.35
CA ASP A 82 13.49 0.82 -6.39
C ASP A 82 12.65 1.03 -7.65
N LYS A 83 13.11 0.53 -8.80
CA LYS A 83 12.30 0.53 -10.03
C LYS A 83 11.02 -0.27 -9.88
N ILE A 84 11.09 -1.47 -9.31
CA ILE A 84 9.92 -2.31 -9.06
C ILE A 84 8.96 -1.62 -8.07
N LYS A 85 9.48 -1.08 -6.95
CA LYS A 85 8.66 -0.32 -6.00
C LYS A 85 7.90 0.82 -6.69
N ASN A 86 8.60 1.64 -7.45
CA ASN A 86 8.01 2.80 -8.10
C ASN A 86 6.95 2.42 -9.15
N GLN A 87 7.18 1.34 -9.90
CA GLN A 87 6.32 0.95 -11.04
C GLN A 87 5.19 -0.01 -10.65
N MET A 88 5.43 -0.90 -9.70
CA MET A 88 4.52 -2.02 -9.41
C MET A 88 3.73 -1.84 -8.13
N ILE A 89 4.19 -0.96 -7.21
CA ILE A 89 3.65 -0.87 -5.86
C ILE A 89 3.23 0.57 -5.55
N GLY A 90 1.99 0.74 -5.11
CA GLY A 90 1.50 1.98 -4.51
C GLY A 90 1.38 1.81 -3.00
N PHE A 91 1.73 2.85 -2.23
CA PHE A 91 1.65 2.85 -0.78
C PHE A 91 0.68 3.89 -0.25
N VAL A 92 -0.19 3.46 0.67
CA VAL A 92 -1.05 4.31 1.47
C VAL A 92 -0.73 4.07 2.95
N PHE A 93 -0.27 5.09 3.65
CA PHE A 93 0.12 5.01 5.06
C PHE A 93 -0.90 5.70 5.96
N GLN A 94 -0.95 5.29 7.22
CA GLN A 94 -1.79 5.89 8.26
C GLN A 94 -1.52 7.39 8.45
N PHE A 95 -0.26 7.84 8.38
CA PHE A 95 0.16 9.24 8.56
C PHE A 95 0.30 10.02 7.24
N HIS A 96 -0.25 9.52 6.15
CA HIS A 96 -0.30 10.14 4.82
C HIS A 96 1.06 10.46 4.19
N TYR A 97 2.05 10.95 4.93
CA TYR A 97 3.40 11.38 4.49
C TYR A 97 3.34 12.32 3.26
N LEU A 98 2.43 13.29 3.30
CA LEU A 98 2.40 14.36 2.30
C LEU A 98 3.49 15.38 2.60
N LEU A 99 4.16 15.85 1.55
CA LEU A 99 5.16 16.89 1.67
C LEU A 99 4.44 18.25 1.88
N PRO A 100 4.67 18.94 3.00
CA PRO A 100 3.88 20.11 3.38
C PRO A 100 4.11 21.35 2.48
N GLU A 101 5.26 21.40 1.79
CA GLU A 101 5.62 22.47 0.87
C GLU A 101 4.86 22.39 -0.46
N PHE A 102 4.42 21.20 -0.85
CA PHE A 102 3.77 20.90 -2.11
C PHE A 102 2.23 20.94 -1.98
N THR A 103 1.57 21.31 -3.06
CA THR A 103 0.10 21.20 -3.18
C THR A 103 -0.36 19.75 -3.25
N ALA A 104 -1.67 19.48 -3.19
CA ALA A 104 -2.24 18.17 -3.39
C ALA A 104 -1.85 17.61 -4.77
N LEU A 105 -1.95 18.41 -5.82
CA LEU A 105 -1.55 18.03 -7.17
C LEU A 105 -0.08 17.64 -7.25
N GLU A 106 0.81 18.47 -6.72
CA GLU A 106 2.24 18.22 -6.72
C GLU A 106 2.61 16.97 -5.93
N ASN A 107 1.97 16.75 -4.76
CA ASN A 107 2.16 15.52 -3.99
C ASN A 107 1.78 14.26 -4.79
N VAL A 108 0.68 14.31 -5.55
CA VAL A 108 0.26 13.19 -6.40
C VAL A 108 1.24 12.96 -7.55
N MET A 109 1.78 14.01 -8.16
CA MET A 109 2.70 13.94 -9.30
C MET A 109 4.07 13.36 -8.95
N LEU A 110 4.56 13.57 -7.73
CA LEU A 110 5.94 13.30 -7.31
C LEU A 110 6.48 11.91 -7.70
N PRO A 111 5.78 10.78 -7.39
CA PRO A 111 6.32 9.46 -7.69
C PRO A 111 6.51 9.21 -9.19
N ALA A 112 5.71 9.86 -10.04
CA ALA A 112 5.83 9.73 -11.49
C ALA A 112 6.93 10.63 -12.08
N LEU A 113 7.13 11.82 -11.50
CA LEU A 113 8.15 12.77 -11.95
C LEU A 113 9.58 12.27 -11.71
N LEU A 114 9.81 11.42 -10.67
CA LEU A 114 11.14 10.92 -10.35
C LEU A 114 11.84 10.22 -11.53
N ASN A 115 11.07 9.58 -12.42
CA ASN A 115 11.62 8.81 -13.54
C ASN A 115 11.21 9.35 -14.92
N ASN A 116 10.31 10.34 -15.00
CA ASN A 116 9.71 10.81 -16.25
C ASN A 116 9.48 12.32 -16.24
N PHE A 117 10.47 13.09 -15.85
CA PHE A 117 10.33 14.55 -15.74
C PHE A 117 9.99 15.24 -17.08
N ASP A 118 10.41 14.66 -18.19
CA ASP A 118 10.08 15.06 -19.55
C ASP A 118 8.60 14.94 -19.89
N LYS A 119 7.82 14.09 -19.17
CA LYS A 119 6.40 13.87 -19.35
C LYS A 119 5.53 14.66 -18.37
N LYS A 120 6.03 15.78 -17.84
CA LYS A 120 5.35 16.53 -16.79
C LYS A 120 3.88 16.86 -17.10
N LEU A 121 3.56 17.27 -18.33
CA LEU A 121 2.19 17.62 -18.73
C LEU A 121 1.22 16.42 -18.71
N GLU A 122 1.70 15.24 -19.15
CA GLU A 122 0.91 14.01 -19.10
C GLU A 122 0.67 13.56 -17.65
N ILE A 123 1.71 13.67 -16.82
CA ILE A 123 1.65 13.34 -15.39
C ILE A 123 0.69 14.29 -14.67
N GLU A 124 0.74 15.58 -14.96
CA GLU A 124 -0.17 16.58 -14.39
C GLU A 124 -1.63 16.26 -14.73
N LYS A 125 -1.91 16.00 -16.01
CA LYS A 125 -3.26 15.62 -16.45
C LYS A 125 -3.76 14.39 -15.69
N ARG A 126 -2.94 13.34 -15.60
CA ARG A 126 -3.30 12.11 -14.87
C ARG A 126 -3.50 12.38 -13.38
N ALA A 127 -2.67 13.20 -12.76
CA ALA A 127 -2.80 13.56 -11.35
C ALA A 127 -4.12 14.28 -11.06
N LYS A 128 -4.56 15.19 -11.94
CA LYS A 128 -5.88 15.85 -11.87
C LYS A 128 -7.02 14.85 -11.97
N GLU A 129 -6.97 13.94 -12.94
CA GLU A 129 -7.96 12.86 -13.09
C GLU A 129 -8.05 11.98 -11.81
N LEU A 130 -6.91 11.67 -11.18
CA LEU A 130 -6.89 10.93 -9.93
C LEU A 130 -7.46 11.72 -8.75
N LEU A 131 -7.17 13.02 -8.66
CA LEU A 131 -7.76 13.90 -7.63
C LEU A 131 -9.27 14.02 -7.80
N GLU A 132 -9.76 14.19 -9.02
CA GLU A 132 -11.20 14.17 -9.31
C GLU A 132 -11.84 12.85 -8.89
N LYS A 133 -11.21 11.72 -9.20
CA LYS A 133 -11.67 10.39 -8.85
C LYS A 133 -11.82 10.17 -7.35
N VAL A 134 -10.95 10.76 -6.53
CA VAL A 134 -11.07 10.70 -5.07
C VAL A 134 -11.89 11.87 -4.49
N GLY A 135 -12.59 12.66 -5.35
CA GLY A 135 -13.45 13.77 -4.95
C GLY A 135 -12.69 15.00 -4.45
N LEU A 136 -11.52 15.29 -5.02
CA LEU A 136 -10.66 16.42 -4.64
C LEU A 136 -10.25 17.32 -5.82
N GLY A 137 -11.01 17.33 -6.92
CA GLY A 137 -10.70 18.18 -8.09
C GLY A 137 -10.56 19.66 -7.74
N GLU A 138 -11.43 20.19 -6.87
CA GLU A 138 -11.38 21.59 -6.42
C GLU A 138 -10.28 21.86 -5.37
N ARG A 139 -9.58 20.83 -4.91
CA ARG A 139 -8.53 20.92 -3.89
C ARG A 139 -7.11 20.79 -4.44
N GLU A 140 -6.95 20.69 -5.76
CA GLU A 140 -5.64 20.41 -6.40
C GLU A 140 -4.53 21.38 -5.98
N ASN A 141 -4.87 22.65 -5.75
CA ASN A 141 -3.92 23.72 -5.37
C ASN A 141 -3.77 23.91 -3.84
N HIS A 142 -4.49 23.14 -3.02
CA HIS A 142 -4.40 23.24 -1.57
C HIS A 142 -3.14 22.52 -1.05
N LYS A 143 -2.48 23.11 -0.06
CA LYS A 143 -1.38 22.48 0.68
C LYS A 143 -1.93 21.56 1.77
N PRO A 144 -1.15 20.58 2.24
CA PRO A 144 -1.59 19.67 3.30
C PRO A 144 -2.12 20.36 4.57
N SER A 145 -1.59 21.54 4.91
CA SER A 145 -2.07 22.34 6.05
C SER A 145 -3.51 22.87 5.89
N GLN A 146 -4.03 22.88 4.66
CA GLN A 146 -5.36 23.38 4.30
C GLN A 146 -6.37 22.25 4.10
N LEU A 147 -5.93 20.98 4.28
CA LEU A 147 -6.74 19.79 4.05
C LEU A 147 -7.09 19.11 5.38
N SER A 148 -8.31 18.60 5.48
CA SER A 148 -8.73 17.72 6.58
C SER A 148 -7.95 16.40 6.57
N GLY A 149 -8.04 15.60 7.63
CA GLY A 149 -7.42 14.27 7.71
C GLY A 149 -7.86 13.34 6.58
N GLY A 150 -9.17 13.29 6.32
CA GLY A 150 -9.72 12.49 5.23
C GLY A 150 -9.35 12.98 3.84
N GLU A 151 -9.26 14.31 3.63
CA GLU A 151 -8.76 14.86 2.36
C GLU A 151 -7.29 14.50 2.14
N LYS A 152 -6.42 14.59 3.17
CA LYS A 152 -5.04 14.14 3.10
C LYS A 152 -4.92 12.66 2.73
N GLN A 153 -5.77 11.82 3.31
CA GLN A 153 -5.79 10.39 3.00
C GLN A 153 -6.19 10.13 1.55
N ARG A 154 -7.17 10.86 1.03
CA ARG A 154 -7.57 10.77 -0.37
C ARG A 154 -6.46 11.25 -1.32
N VAL A 155 -5.71 12.29 -0.97
CA VAL A 155 -4.51 12.70 -1.73
C VAL A 155 -3.46 11.58 -1.70
N ALA A 156 -3.23 10.94 -0.55
CA ALA A 156 -2.28 9.83 -0.43
C ALA A 156 -2.70 8.62 -1.29
N ILE A 157 -4.00 8.32 -1.39
CA ILE A 157 -4.52 7.27 -2.29
C ILE A 157 -4.28 7.65 -3.74
N ALA A 158 -4.61 8.88 -4.15
CA ALA A 158 -4.36 9.36 -5.52
C ALA A 158 -2.86 9.30 -5.87
N ARG A 159 -1.98 9.70 -4.94
CA ARG A 159 -0.52 9.60 -5.09
C ARG A 159 -0.07 8.16 -5.30
N ALA A 160 -0.61 7.22 -4.52
CA ALA A 160 -0.26 5.81 -4.64
C ALA A 160 -0.63 5.22 -6.01
N LEU A 161 -1.63 5.78 -6.71
CA LEU A 161 -2.13 5.31 -7.99
C LEU A 161 -1.48 5.96 -9.22
N ILE A 162 -0.65 7.00 -9.06
CA ILE A 162 -0.17 7.80 -10.19
C ILE A 162 0.59 6.97 -11.24
N ASN A 163 1.40 6.01 -10.80
CA ASN A 163 2.18 5.13 -11.68
C ASN A 163 1.40 3.89 -12.16
N SER A 164 0.08 3.81 -11.95
CA SER A 164 -0.73 2.63 -12.28
C SER A 164 -0.15 1.32 -11.69
N PRO A 165 0.11 1.28 -10.38
CA PRO A 165 0.75 0.14 -9.76
C PRO A 165 -0.10 -1.12 -9.93
N LYS A 166 0.54 -2.29 -9.88
CA LYS A 166 -0.17 -3.58 -9.89
C LYS A 166 -0.73 -3.93 -8.52
N ILE A 167 -0.08 -3.44 -7.46
CA ILE A 167 -0.43 -3.73 -6.08
C ILE A 167 -0.54 -2.42 -5.31
N LEU A 168 -1.65 -2.20 -4.61
CA LEU A 168 -1.84 -1.14 -3.64
C LEU A 168 -1.72 -1.72 -2.24
N LEU A 169 -0.72 -1.27 -1.49
CA LEU A 169 -0.48 -1.63 -0.09
C LEU A 169 -0.98 -0.51 0.82
N ALA A 170 -1.79 -0.84 1.82
CA ALA A 170 -2.34 0.14 2.74
C ALA A 170 -2.08 -0.26 4.21
N ASP A 171 -1.39 0.60 4.96
CA ASP A 171 -1.15 0.44 6.39
C ASP A 171 -2.13 1.30 7.18
N GLU A 172 -3.11 0.67 7.84
CA GLU A 172 -4.15 1.31 8.68
C GLU A 172 -4.73 2.59 8.01
N PRO A 173 -5.28 2.49 6.77
CA PRO A 173 -5.61 3.67 5.97
C PRO A 173 -6.71 4.56 6.57
N THR A 174 -7.39 4.11 7.63
CA THR A 174 -8.44 4.84 8.33
C THR A 174 -8.18 4.99 9.83
N GLY A 175 -7.02 4.58 10.32
CA GLY A 175 -6.72 4.48 11.74
C GLY A 175 -6.77 5.80 12.53
N ASN A 176 -6.74 6.95 11.85
CA ASN A 176 -6.77 8.29 12.44
C ASN A 176 -7.99 9.11 11.96
N LEU A 177 -9.01 8.47 11.40
CA LEU A 177 -10.18 9.13 10.82
C LEU A 177 -11.44 8.81 11.64
N ASP A 178 -12.41 9.71 11.57
CA ASP A 178 -13.75 9.46 12.08
C ASP A 178 -14.50 8.41 11.23
N GLU A 179 -15.63 7.95 11.72
CA GLU A 179 -16.40 6.86 11.10
C GLU A 179 -16.89 7.23 9.69
N GLU A 180 -17.48 8.43 9.52
CA GLU A 180 -18.01 8.88 8.24
C GLU A 180 -16.90 8.99 7.18
N THR A 181 -15.77 9.57 7.56
CA THR A 181 -14.60 9.68 6.70
C THR A 181 -14.02 8.30 6.36
N SER A 182 -14.01 7.37 7.33
CA SER A 182 -13.55 5.99 7.13
C SER A 182 -14.40 5.25 6.11
N GLU A 183 -15.73 5.36 6.19
CA GLU A 183 -16.65 4.77 5.20
C GLU A 183 -16.40 5.30 3.78
N MET A 184 -16.11 6.60 3.66
CA MET A 184 -15.74 7.19 2.37
C MET A 184 -14.46 6.58 1.79
N ILE A 185 -13.42 6.37 2.62
CA ILE A 185 -12.18 5.71 2.19
C ILE A 185 -12.45 4.25 1.81
N PHE A 186 -13.29 3.52 2.57
CA PHE A 186 -13.69 2.15 2.24
C PHE A 186 -14.35 2.06 0.87
N LYS A 187 -15.27 2.99 0.60
CA LYS A 187 -15.94 3.08 -0.71
C LYS A 187 -14.95 3.32 -1.85
N ILE A 188 -14.03 4.28 -1.67
CA ILE A 188 -12.99 4.58 -2.67
C ILE A 188 -12.14 3.34 -2.96
N LEU A 189 -11.63 2.65 -1.95
CA LEU A 189 -10.81 1.44 -2.13
C LEU A 189 -11.61 0.33 -2.83
N LYS A 190 -12.86 0.12 -2.44
CA LYS A 190 -13.74 -0.87 -3.06
C LYS A 190 -14.04 -0.55 -4.53
N ASP A 191 -14.29 0.72 -4.84
CA ASP A 191 -14.56 1.16 -6.21
C ASP A 191 -13.32 0.99 -7.10
N ILE A 192 -12.13 1.32 -6.61
CA ILE A 192 -10.85 1.11 -7.31
C ILE A 192 -10.62 -0.39 -7.56
N ASN A 193 -10.83 -1.25 -6.56
CA ASN A 193 -10.67 -2.68 -6.73
C ASN A 193 -11.66 -3.24 -7.77
N LYS A 194 -12.95 -2.93 -7.65
CA LYS A 194 -14.00 -3.51 -8.51
C LYS A 194 -13.94 -3.01 -9.96
N ASN A 195 -13.79 -1.68 -10.13
CA ASN A 195 -13.90 -1.05 -11.45
C ASN A 195 -12.59 -1.15 -12.26
N GLU A 196 -11.42 -1.18 -11.57
CA GLU A 196 -10.11 -1.18 -12.22
C GLU A 196 -9.34 -2.47 -12.06
N LYS A 197 -9.92 -3.44 -11.33
CA LYS A 197 -9.26 -4.70 -10.98
C LYS A 197 -7.92 -4.49 -10.26
N GLN A 198 -7.82 -3.39 -9.49
CA GLN A 198 -6.65 -3.10 -8.69
C GLN A 198 -6.49 -4.15 -7.60
N THR A 199 -5.34 -4.78 -7.51
CA THR A 199 -5.01 -5.64 -6.37
C THR A 199 -4.75 -4.77 -5.15
N ILE A 200 -5.42 -5.05 -4.04
CA ILE A 200 -5.31 -4.27 -2.79
C ILE A 200 -4.99 -5.20 -1.63
N ILE A 201 -3.97 -4.86 -0.86
CA ILE A 201 -3.65 -5.53 0.40
C ILE A 201 -3.66 -4.46 1.51
N VAL A 202 -4.54 -4.65 2.47
CA VAL A 202 -4.69 -3.75 3.61
C VAL A 202 -4.25 -4.47 4.88
N VAL A 203 -3.44 -3.84 5.70
CA VAL A 203 -3.25 -4.25 7.10
C VAL A 203 -4.07 -3.32 7.98
N THR A 204 -4.91 -3.89 8.85
CA THR A 204 -5.83 -3.10 9.67
C THR A 204 -6.28 -3.84 10.92
N HIS A 205 -6.80 -3.09 11.88
CA HIS A 205 -7.59 -3.61 13.01
C HIS A 205 -9.09 -3.34 12.84
N SER A 206 -9.50 -2.56 11.82
CA SER A 206 -10.90 -2.28 11.51
C SER A 206 -11.57 -3.52 10.92
N LYS A 207 -12.66 -3.95 11.57
CA LYS A 207 -13.50 -5.06 11.08
C LYS A 207 -14.28 -4.64 9.82
N ASP A 208 -14.79 -3.41 9.81
CA ASP A 208 -15.62 -2.89 8.72
C ASP A 208 -14.82 -2.83 7.41
N LEU A 209 -13.55 -2.39 7.48
CA LEU A 209 -12.65 -2.43 6.32
C LEU A 209 -12.36 -3.88 5.88
N ALA A 210 -12.21 -4.80 6.83
CA ALA A 210 -11.99 -6.20 6.51
C ALA A 210 -13.22 -6.86 5.84
N GLU A 211 -14.45 -6.45 6.21
CA GLU A 211 -15.69 -7.00 5.65
C GLU A 211 -15.88 -6.69 4.16
N ILE A 212 -15.28 -5.62 3.65
CA ILE A 212 -15.36 -5.28 2.23
C ILE A 212 -14.33 -6.00 1.37
N SER A 213 -13.34 -6.68 1.96
CA SER A 213 -12.32 -7.45 1.25
C SER A 213 -12.84 -8.83 0.82
N ASP A 214 -12.24 -9.37 -0.26
CA ASP A 214 -12.58 -10.70 -0.77
C ASP A 214 -12.05 -11.82 0.15
N LYS A 215 -10.93 -11.55 0.85
CA LYS A 215 -10.24 -12.50 1.72
C LYS A 215 -9.74 -11.84 2.99
N GLN A 216 -9.98 -12.51 4.13
CA GLN A 216 -9.54 -12.04 5.45
C GLN A 216 -8.51 -13.01 6.03
N LEU A 217 -7.33 -12.49 6.36
CA LEU A 217 -6.25 -13.23 6.97
C LEU A 217 -5.92 -12.65 8.35
N TYR A 218 -5.46 -13.50 9.25
CA TYR A 218 -5.04 -13.09 10.59
C TYR A 218 -3.56 -13.38 10.80
N LEU A 219 -2.78 -12.33 11.09
CA LEU A 219 -1.39 -12.49 11.47
C LEU A 219 -1.28 -12.80 12.98
N LYS A 220 -0.87 -14.02 13.30
CA LYS A 220 -0.70 -14.50 14.67
C LYS A 220 0.68 -15.15 14.82
N LYS A 221 1.51 -14.64 15.75
CA LYS A 221 2.85 -15.16 16.04
C LYS A 221 3.72 -15.37 14.79
N GLY A 222 3.65 -14.42 13.85
CA GLY A 222 4.47 -14.42 12.63
C GLY A 222 3.97 -15.31 11.49
N VAL A 223 2.78 -15.94 11.62
CA VAL A 223 2.16 -16.74 10.56
C VAL A 223 0.79 -16.20 10.20
N LEU A 224 0.40 -16.35 8.92
CA LEU A 224 -0.95 -16.01 8.45
C LEU A 224 -1.87 -17.23 8.61
N VAL A 225 -3.06 -16.99 9.14
CA VAL A 225 -4.13 -17.98 9.23
C VAL A 225 -5.40 -17.40 8.59
N GLU A 226 -6.08 -18.20 7.82
CA GLU A 226 -7.38 -17.88 7.25
C GLU A 226 -8.46 -17.99 8.33
N LYS A 227 -9.54 -17.17 8.21
CA LYS A 227 -10.65 -17.20 9.17
C LYS A 227 -11.53 -18.42 8.94
#